data_c02bc0964a0759d0592844bb4a391526
#
_entry.id   c02bc0964a0759d0592844bb4a391526
#
_cell.length_a   1.000
_cell.length_b   1.000
_cell.length_c   1.000
_cell.angle_alpha   90.00
_cell.angle_beta   90.00
_cell.angle_gamma   90.00
#
_symmetry.space_group_name_H-M   'P 1'
#
loop_
_entity.id
_entity.type
_entity.pdbx_description
1 polymer ?
#
loop_
_entity_poly.entity_id
_entity_poly.type
_entity_poly.pdbx_seq_one_letter_code
_entity_poly.pdbx_strand_id
1 'polypeptide(L)'
;PFKWERIQHELNGELNSVELKRIKDFVGEAEKRSISVILDLHNYARRYHQGVKCIIGTNGVTLDHFADFWRRFAMEMSSFSNIYGYGLMNEPHDLGSSVSWFQMAQKGIEAIRKSDQERPIIIGGDDWSSAERWVEKSDTLKYLKDPVNNLIYEAHVYFDADASGSYNGSYDTEKGSPTRGIERVRPFVNWLKNNQLKGFVGEYGVPDDDERWLVTMDNFLNYLQSEG
;
A
#
# COMPACT_ATOMS: atom_id res chain seq x y z
N PRO A 1 -9.87 0.12 -1.99
CA PRO A 1 -9.10 1.29 -2.42
C PRO A 1 -10.00 2.51 -2.57
N PHE A 2 -9.45 3.70 -2.30
CA PHE A 2 -10.13 4.98 -2.52
C PHE A 2 -9.12 6.06 -2.94
N LYS A 3 -9.61 7.22 -3.43
CA LYS A 3 -8.76 8.34 -3.86
C LYS A 3 -8.93 9.53 -2.91
N TRP A 4 -7.84 10.17 -2.53
CA TRP A 4 -7.84 11.34 -1.65
C TRP A 4 -8.74 12.45 -2.17
N GLU A 5 -8.57 12.86 -3.43
CA GLU A 5 -9.31 13.96 -4.04
C GLU A 5 -10.82 13.73 -4.13
N ARG A 6 -11.28 12.48 -4.03
CA ARG A 6 -12.72 12.17 -3.92
C ARG A 6 -13.24 12.38 -2.51
N ILE A 7 -12.41 12.05 -1.51
CA ILE A 7 -12.80 12.14 -0.10
C ILE A 7 -12.63 13.55 0.46
N GLN A 8 -11.62 14.29 0.01
CA GLN A 8 -11.34 15.67 0.43
C GLN A 8 -11.07 16.51 -0.81
N HIS A 9 -12.06 17.27 -1.29
CA HIS A 9 -11.97 18.04 -2.53
C HIS A 9 -10.94 19.16 -2.42
N GLU A 10 -11.01 19.93 -1.32
CA GLU A 10 -10.09 21.02 -1.04
C GLU A 10 -9.03 20.60 -0.01
N LEU A 11 -7.79 21.04 -0.22
CA LEU A 11 -6.71 20.80 0.74
C LEU A 11 -7.06 21.44 2.08
N ASN A 12 -6.89 20.69 3.18
CA ASN A 12 -7.32 21.06 4.54
C ASN A 12 -8.84 21.31 4.69
N GLY A 13 -9.62 21.05 3.65
CA GLY A 13 -11.08 21.20 3.69
C GLY A 13 -11.78 20.06 4.43
N GLU A 14 -13.09 20.17 4.55
CA GLU A 14 -13.94 19.11 5.10
C GLU A 14 -13.92 17.87 4.19
N LEU A 15 -14.09 16.70 4.79
CA LEU A 15 -14.28 15.47 4.03
C LEU A 15 -15.65 15.48 3.34
N ASN A 16 -15.69 15.05 2.08
CA ASN A 16 -16.92 14.97 1.32
C ASN A 16 -17.90 13.99 1.97
N SER A 17 -19.03 14.48 2.46
CA SER A 17 -20.00 13.69 3.23
C SER A 17 -20.60 12.55 2.43
N VAL A 18 -20.77 12.72 1.11
CA VAL A 18 -21.37 11.69 0.24
C VAL A 18 -20.39 10.52 0.04
N GLU A 19 -19.13 10.83 -0.31
CA GLU A 19 -18.11 9.79 -0.51
C GLU A 19 -17.75 9.11 0.82
N LEU A 20 -17.63 9.87 1.90
CA LEU A 20 -17.40 9.32 3.24
C LEU A 20 -18.54 8.38 3.65
N LYS A 21 -19.80 8.75 3.39
CA LYS A 21 -20.95 7.88 3.65
C LYS A 21 -20.86 6.57 2.85
N ARG A 22 -20.47 6.62 1.58
CA ARG A 22 -20.31 5.40 0.76
C ARG A 22 -19.28 4.43 1.36
N ILE A 23 -18.15 4.97 1.84
CA ILE A 23 -17.12 4.13 2.50
C ILE A 23 -17.69 3.55 3.80
N LYS A 24 -18.34 4.37 4.63
CA LYS A 24 -18.95 3.91 5.89
C LYS A 24 -20.03 2.85 5.64
N ASP A 25 -20.90 3.03 4.65
CA ASP A 25 -21.91 2.05 4.27
C ASP A 25 -21.26 0.72 3.84
N PHE A 26 -20.21 0.76 3.02
CA PHE A 26 -19.47 -0.42 2.60
C PHE A 26 -18.82 -1.15 3.78
N VAL A 27 -18.14 -0.41 4.66
CA VAL A 27 -17.50 -0.98 5.86
C VAL A 27 -18.55 -1.61 6.78
N GLY A 28 -19.71 -0.94 6.98
CA GLY A 28 -20.82 -1.48 7.77
C GLY A 28 -21.45 -2.73 7.15
N GLU A 29 -21.54 -2.82 5.81
CA GLU A 29 -22.01 -4.05 5.15
C GLU A 29 -21.00 -5.20 5.26
N ALA A 30 -19.70 -4.91 5.24
CA ALA A 30 -18.65 -5.88 5.50
C ALA A 30 -18.70 -6.39 6.96
N GLU A 31 -18.93 -5.49 7.92
CA GLU A 31 -19.06 -5.82 9.35
C GLU A 31 -20.18 -6.83 9.60
N LYS A 32 -21.35 -6.63 9.00
CA LYS A 32 -22.47 -7.56 9.09
C LYS A 32 -22.15 -8.98 8.60
N ARG A 33 -21.10 -9.13 7.80
CA ARG A 33 -20.62 -10.40 7.24
C ARG A 33 -19.33 -10.89 7.89
N SER A 34 -18.91 -10.27 8.99
CA SER A 34 -17.66 -10.57 9.69
C SER A 34 -16.42 -10.48 8.77
N ILE A 35 -16.43 -9.55 7.82
CA ILE A 35 -15.31 -9.29 6.90
C ILE A 35 -14.51 -8.11 7.45
N SER A 36 -13.22 -8.33 7.67
CA SER A 36 -12.27 -7.26 8.00
C SER A 36 -11.88 -6.46 6.75
N VAL A 37 -11.72 -5.15 6.90
CA VAL A 37 -11.45 -4.22 5.80
C VAL A 37 -10.13 -3.48 6.03
N ILE A 38 -9.26 -3.45 5.02
CA ILE A 38 -8.14 -2.51 4.93
C ILE A 38 -8.61 -1.31 4.09
N LEU A 39 -8.42 -0.11 4.62
CA LEU A 39 -8.73 1.14 3.94
C LEU A 39 -7.47 1.64 3.23
N ASP A 40 -7.38 1.39 1.92
CA ASP A 40 -6.21 1.70 1.11
C ASP A 40 -6.35 3.01 0.34
N LEU A 41 -5.41 3.95 0.58
CA LEU A 41 -5.29 5.19 -0.17
C LEU A 41 -4.54 4.96 -1.50
N HIS A 42 -5.28 4.75 -2.57
CA HIS A 42 -4.77 4.32 -3.87
C HIS A 42 -4.30 5.49 -4.76
N ASN A 43 -3.31 6.27 -4.27
CA ASN A 43 -2.95 7.55 -4.89
C ASN A 43 -1.50 7.64 -5.43
N TYR A 44 -0.66 6.61 -5.30
CA TYR A 44 0.69 6.56 -5.89
C TYR A 44 1.59 7.74 -5.44
N ALA A 45 1.43 8.19 -4.19
CA ALA A 45 2.04 9.41 -3.62
C ALA A 45 1.75 10.69 -4.42
N ARG A 46 0.60 10.74 -5.09
CA ARG A 46 0.16 11.87 -5.91
C ARG A 46 -1.27 12.27 -5.55
N ARG A 47 -1.62 13.50 -5.94
CA ARG A 47 -2.98 14.02 -5.86
C ARG A 47 -3.24 14.99 -7.01
N TYR A 48 -4.46 14.98 -7.52
CA TYR A 48 -4.90 16.07 -8.39
C TYR A 48 -5.19 17.34 -7.57
N HIS A 49 -4.57 18.44 -7.95
CA HIS A 49 -4.78 19.77 -7.39
C HIS A 49 -4.83 20.79 -8.52
N GLN A 50 -5.92 21.58 -8.58
CA GLN A 50 -6.16 22.57 -9.65
C GLN A 50 -5.97 22.02 -11.09
N GLY A 51 -6.47 20.79 -11.31
CA GLY A 51 -6.38 20.12 -12.62
C GLY A 51 -5.02 19.49 -12.94
N VAL A 52 -4.02 19.61 -12.07
CA VAL A 52 -2.67 19.05 -12.26
C VAL A 52 -2.46 17.88 -11.30
N LYS A 53 -1.84 16.78 -11.80
CA LYS A 53 -1.42 15.66 -10.98
C LYS A 53 -0.08 16.01 -10.30
N CYS A 54 -0.13 16.31 -9.00
CA CYS A 54 1.01 16.76 -8.22
C CYS A 54 1.57 15.60 -7.37
N ILE A 55 2.89 15.50 -7.26
CA ILE A 55 3.54 14.67 -6.24
C ILE A 55 3.31 15.34 -4.88
N ILE A 56 2.91 14.56 -3.87
CA ILE A 56 2.72 15.06 -2.50
C ILE A 56 4.08 15.55 -1.97
N GLY A 57 4.11 16.77 -1.44
CA GLY A 57 5.33 17.47 -1.05
C GLY A 57 5.82 18.48 -2.10
N THR A 58 5.13 18.58 -3.26
CA THR A 58 5.46 19.53 -4.34
C THR A 58 4.23 20.29 -4.82
N ASN A 59 4.45 21.39 -5.59
CA ASN A 59 3.39 22.10 -6.33
C ASN A 59 2.15 22.46 -5.49
N GLY A 60 2.35 22.90 -4.25
CA GLY A 60 1.25 23.32 -3.35
C GLY A 60 0.55 22.18 -2.60
N VAL A 61 0.84 20.92 -2.90
CA VAL A 61 0.35 19.75 -2.12
C VAL A 61 1.43 19.34 -1.12
N THR A 62 1.37 19.85 0.10
CA THR A 62 2.40 19.62 1.12
C THR A 62 2.21 18.32 1.91
N LEU A 63 3.23 17.92 2.65
CA LEU A 63 3.12 16.81 3.61
C LEU A 63 2.11 17.12 4.73
N ASP A 64 1.93 18.39 5.11
CA ASP A 64 0.93 18.78 6.10
C ASP A 64 -0.50 18.62 5.58
N HIS A 65 -0.74 18.83 4.29
CA HIS A 65 -2.03 18.51 3.68
C HIS A 65 -2.32 17.01 3.71
N PHE A 66 -1.32 16.17 3.44
CA PHE A 66 -1.44 14.72 3.55
C PHE A 66 -1.73 14.27 4.99
N ALA A 67 -1.05 14.88 5.96
CA ALA A 67 -1.27 14.64 7.37
C ALA A 67 -2.68 15.07 7.83
N ASP A 68 -3.17 16.23 7.38
CA ASP A 68 -4.53 16.69 7.71
C ASP A 68 -5.59 15.71 7.18
N PHE A 69 -5.42 15.26 5.92
CA PHE A 69 -6.30 14.25 5.35
C PHE A 69 -6.35 12.99 6.22
N TRP A 70 -5.21 12.38 6.53
CA TRP A 70 -5.16 11.14 7.30
C TRP A 70 -5.71 11.30 8.71
N ARG A 71 -5.39 12.41 9.39
CA ARG A 71 -5.95 12.69 10.71
C ARG A 71 -7.48 12.74 10.70
N ARG A 72 -8.06 13.46 9.75
CA ARG A 72 -9.53 13.57 9.61
C ARG A 72 -10.15 12.23 9.24
N PHE A 73 -9.59 11.56 8.25
CA PHE A 73 -10.13 10.31 7.74
C PHE A 73 -10.06 9.19 8.80
N ALA A 74 -8.93 9.04 9.48
CA ALA A 74 -8.80 8.07 10.56
C ALA A 74 -9.77 8.35 11.71
N MET A 75 -9.99 9.61 12.07
CA MET A 75 -10.98 10.01 13.09
C MET A 75 -12.40 9.58 12.70
N GLU A 76 -12.80 9.77 11.46
CA GLU A 76 -14.13 9.38 10.95
C GLU A 76 -14.34 7.87 10.89
N MET A 77 -13.25 7.11 10.73
CA MET A 77 -13.30 5.67 10.56
C MET A 77 -13.02 4.88 11.84
N SER A 78 -12.54 5.52 12.90
CA SER A 78 -12.11 4.87 14.15
C SER A 78 -13.22 4.12 14.89
N SER A 79 -14.49 4.42 14.65
CA SER A 79 -15.62 3.76 15.31
C SER A 79 -15.99 2.37 14.77
N PHE A 80 -15.45 1.98 13.59
CA PHE A 80 -15.76 0.69 12.96
C PHE A 80 -14.83 -0.41 13.47
N SER A 81 -15.38 -1.44 14.12
CA SER A 81 -14.59 -2.52 14.73
C SER A 81 -13.95 -3.45 13.71
N ASN A 82 -14.51 -3.57 12.52
CA ASN A 82 -14.05 -4.46 11.45
C ASN A 82 -12.99 -3.83 10.51
N ILE A 83 -12.56 -2.59 10.76
CA ILE A 83 -11.39 -2.05 10.07
C ILE A 83 -10.14 -2.71 10.65
N TYR A 84 -9.46 -3.51 9.83
CA TYR A 84 -8.21 -4.14 10.20
C TYR A 84 -7.08 -3.10 10.30
N GLY A 85 -6.96 -2.21 9.31
CA GLY A 85 -5.90 -1.21 9.27
C GLY A 85 -6.05 -0.19 8.16
N TYR A 86 -5.09 0.74 8.11
CA TYR A 86 -5.00 1.81 7.13
C TYR A 86 -3.83 1.58 6.19
N GLY A 87 -4.11 1.32 4.90
CA GLY A 87 -3.11 1.34 3.82
C GLY A 87 -2.71 2.78 3.53
N LEU A 88 -1.54 3.17 4.02
CA LEU A 88 -1.11 4.57 4.06
C LEU A 88 -1.01 5.19 2.67
N MET A 89 -0.53 4.42 1.70
CA MET A 89 -0.41 4.84 0.30
C MET A 89 -0.09 3.64 -0.59
N ASN A 90 -0.92 3.40 -1.60
CA ASN A 90 -0.61 2.44 -2.64
C ASN A 90 0.51 2.93 -3.54
N GLU A 91 1.51 2.10 -3.76
CA GLU A 91 2.56 2.20 -4.77
C GLU A 91 3.20 3.58 -4.95
N PRO A 92 3.84 4.16 -3.94
CA PRO A 92 4.66 5.35 -4.14
C PRO A 92 5.76 5.08 -5.17
N HIS A 93 5.96 6.01 -6.11
CA HIS A 93 7.00 5.86 -7.13
C HIS A 93 7.42 7.20 -7.74
N ASP A 94 8.61 7.27 -8.32
CA ASP A 94 9.12 8.44 -9.08
C ASP A 94 8.91 9.78 -8.36
N LEU A 95 9.30 9.85 -7.09
CA LEU A 95 9.06 11.03 -6.24
C LEU A 95 10.05 12.18 -6.53
N GLY A 96 11.13 11.91 -7.26
CA GLY A 96 12.21 12.86 -7.46
C GLY A 96 13.08 13.05 -6.22
N SER A 97 13.88 14.12 -6.21
CA SER A 97 14.87 14.35 -5.14
C SER A 97 14.38 15.26 -4.01
N SER A 98 13.22 15.89 -4.17
CA SER A 98 12.72 16.91 -3.22
C SER A 98 11.92 16.33 -2.05
N VAL A 99 11.39 15.11 -2.18
CA VAL A 99 10.58 14.45 -1.16
C VAL A 99 10.91 12.97 -1.15
N SER A 100 11.11 12.37 0.02
CA SER A 100 11.26 10.93 0.16
C SER A 100 9.95 10.29 0.64
N TRP A 101 9.70 9.05 0.19
CA TRP A 101 8.59 8.26 0.70
C TRP A 101 8.68 8.07 2.21
N PHE A 102 9.88 7.89 2.75
CA PHE A 102 10.11 7.79 4.19
C PHE A 102 9.53 8.99 4.96
N GLN A 103 9.81 10.22 4.52
CA GLN A 103 9.31 11.43 5.17
C GLN A 103 7.78 11.53 5.09
N MET A 104 7.22 11.19 3.93
CA MET A 104 5.76 11.18 3.72
C MET A 104 5.09 10.13 4.61
N ALA A 105 5.64 8.91 4.65
CA ALA A 105 5.11 7.83 5.48
C ALA A 105 5.17 8.18 6.97
N GLN A 106 6.30 8.71 7.45
CA GLN A 106 6.43 9.14 8.85
C GLN A 106 5.37 10.20 9.23
N LYS A 107 5.16 11.17 8.35
CA LYS A 107 4.16 12.23 8.57
C LYS A 107 2.73 11.67 8.62
N GLY A 108 2.42 10.71 7.74
CA GLY A 108 1.12 10.05 7.73
C GLY A 108 0.88 9.18 8.98
N ILE A 109 1.88 8.43 9.43
CA ILE A 109 1.83 7.66 10.68
C ILE A 109 1.49 8.59 11.86
N GLU A 110 2.24 9.68 12.02
CA GLU A 110 2.02 10.65 13.08
C GLU A 110 0.61 11.26 13.06
N ALA A 111 0.07 11.46 11.86
CA ALA A 111 -1.27 12.00 11.68
C ALA A 111 -2.37 11.00 12.07
N ILE A 112 -2.26 9.74 11.63
CA ILE A 112 -3.20 8.67 11.97
C ILE A 112 -3.20 8.46 13.48
N ARG A 113 -2.03 8.42 14.12
CA ARG A 113 -1.89 8.16 15.57
C ARG A 113 -2.49 9.25 16.48
N LYS A 114 -2.79 10.42 15.92
CA LYS A 114 -3.60 11.44 16.64
C LYS A 114 -5.08 11.07 16.77
N SER A 115 -5.56 10.15 15.95
CA SER A 115 -6.97 9.77 15.86
C SER A 115 -7.21 8.28 16.15
N ASP A 116 -6.23 7.41 15.88
CA ASP A 116 -6.32 5.97 16.09
C ASP A 116 -4.98 5.43 16.59
N GLN A 117 -4.97 4.92 17.82
CA GLN A 117 -3.77 4.40 18.49
C GLN A 117 -3.72 2.87 18.58
N GLU A 118 -4.59 2.18 17.85
CA GLU A 118 -4.70 0.72 17.98
C GLU A 118 -4.41 0.00 16.67
N ARG A 119 -5.05 0.43 15.56
CA ARG A 119 -5.03 -0.31 14.31
C ARG A 119 -3.67 -0.33 13.63
N PRO A 120 -3.33 -1.42 12.93
CA PRO A 120 -2.16 -1.44 12.06
C PRO A 120 -2.17 -0.32 11.03
N ILE A 121 -1.01 0.26 10.79
CA ILE A 121 -0.77 1.10 9.61
C ILE A 121 0.08 0.30 8.63
N ILE A 122 -0.43 0.17 7.42
CA ILE A 122 0.16 -0.63 6.36
C ILE A 122 0.97 0.28 5.47
N ILE A 123 2.25 -0.05 5.30
CA ILE A 123 3.25 0.79 4.63
C ILE A 123 3.70 0.09 3.36
N GLY A 124 3.25 0.57 2.22
CA GLY A 124 3.79 0.17 0.92
C GLY A 124 5.24 0.60 0.74
N GLY A 125 6.01 -0.13 -0.05
CA GLY A 125 7.38 0.26 -0.42
C GLY A 125 7.42 1.41 -1.43
N ASP A 126 8.56 2.07 -1.57
CA ASP A 126 8.85 2.93 -2.72
C ASP A 126 9.01 2.09 -3.99
N ASP A 127 9.05 2.74 -5.15
CA ASP A 127 9.24 2.07 -6.44
C ASP A 127 8.18 0.99 -6.71
N TRP A 128 6.89 1.40 -6.68
CA TRP A 128 5.72 0.56 -6.92
C TRP A 128 5.55 -0.58 -5.89
N SER A 129 5.96 -0.37 -4.65
CA SER A 129 5.96 -1.40 -3.58
C SER A 129 6.67 -2.69 -3.98
N SER A 130 7.63 -2.63 -4.91
CA SER A 130 8.27 -3.79 -5.50
C SER A 130 9.00 -4.65 -4.47
N ALA A 131 8.58 -5.90 -4.29
CA ALA A 131 9.25 -6.86 -3.42
C ALA A 131 10.68 -7.18 -3.90
N GLU A 132 10.88 -7.27 -5.21
CA GLU A 132 12.17 -7.57 -5.84
C GLU A 132 13.22 -6.49 -5.56
N ARG A 133 12.80 -5.22 -5.62
CA ARG A 133 13.67 -4.06 -5.40
C ARG A 133 13.57 -3.50 -3.97
N TRP A 134 12.94 -4.21 -3.05
CA TRP A 134 12.65 -3.71 -1.70
C TRP A 134 13.88 -3.20 -0.96
N VAL A 135 14.95 -3.98 -0.94
CA VAL A 135 16.18 -3.60 -0.23
C VAL A 135 16.86 -2.38 -0.86
N GLU A 136 16.81 -2.25 -2.18
CA GLU A 136 17.39 -1.10 -2.90
C GLU A 136 16.60 0.19 -2.65
N LYS A 137 15.26 0.12 -2.69
CA LYS A 137 14.39 1.30 -2.73
C LYS A 137 13.74 1.64 -1.40
N SER A 138 13.51 0.64 -0.54
CA SER A 138 12.64 0.76 0.63
C SER A 138 13.35 0.42 1.96
N ASP A 139 14.65 0.09 1.96
CA ASP A 139 15.37 -0.35 3.16
C ASP A 139 15.24 0.64 4.33
N THR A 140 15.20 1.94 4.05
CA THR A 140 15.09 2.99 5.07
C THR A 140 13.77 2.94 5.85
N LEU A 141 12.73 2.30 5.33
CA LEU A 141 11.43 2.20 5.98
C LEU A 141 11.48 1.48 7.34
N LYS A 142 12.49 0.64 7.58
CA LYS A 142 12.75 0.01 8.89
C LYS A 142 13.00 1.00 10.03
N TYR A 143 13.32 2.26 9.71
CA TYR A 143 13.55 3.32 10.69
C TYR A 143 12.31 4.16 10.99
N LEU A 144 11.16 3.88 10.36
CA LEU A 144 9.90 4.53 10.68
C LEU A 144 9.57 4.33 12.16
N LYS A 145 9.01 5.39 12.77
CA LYS A 145 8.62 5.39 14.18
C LYS A 145 7.11 5.41 14.31
N ASP A 146 6.60 4.42 15.00
CA ASP A 146 5.20 4.35 15.40
C ASP A 146 5.15 4.20 16.93
N PRO A 147 4.52 5.13 17.68
CA PRO A 147 4.50 5.09 19.14
C PRO A 147 3.82 3.84 19.71
N VAL A 148 2.98 3.17 18.94
CA VAL A 148 2.29 1.93 19.34
C VAL A 148 2.91 0.67 18.75
N ASN A 149 3.98 0.81 17.95
CA ASN A 149 4.72 -0.28 17.33
C ASN A 149 3.83 -1.28 16.54
N ASN A 150 2.91 -0.74 15.73
CA ASN A 150 1.96 -1.54 14.97
C ASN A 150 1.98 -1.20 13.48
N LEU A 151 3.17 -1.26 12.87
CA LEU A 151 3.36 -1.16 11.42
C LEU A 151 3.38 -2.54 10.78
N ILE A 152 2.81 -2.65 9.59
CA ILE A 152 2.89 -3.80 8.70
C ILE A 152 3.38 -3.31 7.35
N TYR A 153 4.39 -3.98 6.78
CA TYR A 153 4.95 -3.59 5.48
C TYR A 153 4.26 -4.36 4.36
N GLU A 154 4.01 -3.68 3.24
CA GLU A 154 3.29 -4.24 2.11
C GLU A 154 4.14 -4.20 0.85
N ALA A 155 4.28 -5.36 0.21
CA ALA A 155 4.94 -5.46 -1.09
C ALA A 155 4.01 -6.01 -2.16
N HIS A 156 4.29 -5.66 -3.41
CA HIS A 156 3.60 -6.14 -4.61
C HIS A 156 4.54 -7.04 -5.43
N VAL A 157 3.99 -8.09 -6.01
CA VAL A 157 4.75 -9.10 -6.78
C VAL A 157 3.99 -9.50 -8.02
N TYR A 158 4.50 -9.17 -9.19
CA TYR A 158 4.01 -9.68 -10.48
C TYR A 158 5.10 -10.50 -11.17
N PHE A 159 4.72 -11.49 -12.01
CA PHE A 159 5.64 -12.51 -12.49
C PHE A 159 6.01 -12.36 -13.98
N ASP A 160 5.45 -11.36 -14.66
CA ASP A 160 5.80 -10.97 -16.02
C ASP A 160 7.23 -10.41 -16.14
N ALA A 161 7.72 -10.22 -17.35
CA ALA A 161 9.15 -9.93 -17.59
C ALA A 161 9.66 -8.68 -16.83
N ASP A 162 8.85 -7.62 -16.77
CA ASP A 162 9.18 -6.33 -16.17
C ASP A 162 8.55 -6.08 -14.78
N ALA A 163 7.85 -7.07 -14.24
CA ALA A 163 7.14 -6.99 -12.97
C ALA A 163 6.01 -5.95 -12.93
N SER A 164 5.43 -5.60 -14.07
CA SER A 164 4.37 -4.59 -14.15
C SER A 164 2.96 -5.15 -13.89
N GLY A 165 2.78 -6.46 -13.99
CA GLY A 165 1.47 -7.11 -13.95
C GLY A 165 0.67 -6.96 -15.25
N SER A 166 1.28 -6.46 -16.33
CA SER A 166 0.61 -6.23 -17.61
C SER A 166 0.45 -7.51 -18.44
N TYR A 167 1.37 -8.46 -18.30
CA TYR A 167 1.37 -9.75 -19.01
C TYR A 167 1.05 -9.63 -20.50
N ASN A 168 1.81 -8.77 -21.20
CA ASN A 168 1.53 -8.46 -22.62
C ASN A 168 1.89 -9.59 -23.59
N GLY A 169 2.58 -10.62 -23.13
CA GLY A 169 3.07 -11.74 -23.93
C GLY A 169 2.69 -13.12 -23.37
N SER A 170 3.09 -14.16 -24.09
CA SER A 170 2.96 -15.54 -23.60
C SER A 170 3.92 -15.82 -22.44
N TYR A 171 3.69 -16.91 -21.70
CA TYR A 171 4.56 -17.36 -20.63
C TYR A 171 6.06 -17.36 -21.02
N ASP A 172 6.37 -17.81 -22.24
CA ASP A 172 7.75 -17.89 -22.72
C ASP A 172 8.33 -16.50 -23.05
N THR A 173 7.54 -15.60 -23.66
CA THR A 173 7.98 -14.23 -23.96
C THR A 173 8.13 -13.38 -22.70
N GLU A 174 7.30 -13.61 -21.71
CA GLU A 174 7.40 -13.00 -20.38
C GLU A 174 8.49 -13.65 -19.51
N LYS A 175 9.24 -14.60 -20.06
CA LYS A 175 10.29 -15.33 -19.35
C LYS A 175 9.77 -16.01 -18.09
N GLY A 176 8.57 -16.56 -18.17
CA GLY A 176 7.94 -17.28 -17.06
C GLY A 176 8.83 -18.41 -16.53
N SER A 177 8.79 -18.61 -15.23
CA SER A 177 9.52 -19.67 -14.52
C SER A 177 8.73 -20.11 -13.31
N PRO A 178 8.70 -21.41 -12.98
CA PRO A 178 8.01 -21.91 -11.78
C PRO A 178 8.49 -21.27 -10.49
N THR A 179 9.69 -20.68 -10.46
CA THR A 179 10.30 -20.07 -9.26
C THR A 179 10.28 -18.53 -9.28
N ARG A 180 9.78 -17.91 -10.35
CA ARG A 180 9.82 -16.45 -10.53
C ARG A 180 9.22 -15.68 -9.35
N GLY A 181 8.06 -16.11 -8.87
CA GLY A 181 7.41 -15.45 -7.73
C GLY A 181 8.23 -15.54 -6.45
N ILE A 182 8.85 -16.70 -6.21
CA ILE A 182 9.74 -16.93 -5.05
C ILE A 182 10.98 -16.03 -5.14
N GLU A 183 11.61 -16.00 -6.32
CA GLU A 183 12.83 -15.19 -6.55
C GLU A 183 12.57 -13.71 -6.27
N ARG A 184 11.42 -13.20 -6.73
CA ARG A 184 11.05 -11.80 -6.59
C ARG A 184 10.61 -11.40 -5.18
N VAL A 185 9.94 -12.27 -4.44
CA VAL A 185 9.48 -11.93 -3.10
C VAL A 185 10.55 -12.12 -2.02
N ARG A 186 11.54 -12.98 -2.29
CA ARG A 186 12.59 -13.33 -1.31
C ARG A 186 13.34 -12.13 -0.72
N PRO A 187 13.72 -11.07 -1.48
CA PRO A 187 14.35 -9.89 -0.89
C PRO A 187 13.50 -9.22 0.18
N PHE A 188 12.19 -9.10 -0.04
CA PHE A 188 11.25 -8.55 0.93
C PHE A 188 11.10 -9.46 2.16
N VAL A 189 10.88 -10.75 1.99
CA VAL A 189 10.76 -11.72 3.09
C VAL A 189 12.00 -11.74 3.97
N ASN A 190 13.19 -11.78 3.34
CA ASN A 190 14.45 -11.72 4.07
C ASN A 190 14.63 -10.40 4.84
N TRP A 191 14.22 -9.29 4.23
CA TRP A 191 14.28 -7.98 4.89
C TRP A 191 13.37 -7.93 6.13
N LEU A 192 12.15 -8.47 6.05
CA LEU A 192 11.24 -8.56 7.19
C LEU A 192 11.86 -9.38 8.32
N LYS A 193 12.38 -10.57 8.01
CA LYS A 193 12.99 -11.47 9.00
C LYS A 193 14.23 -10.85 9.66
N ASN A 194 15.11 -10.27 8.86
CA ASN A 194 16.35 -9.66 9.37
C ASN A 194 16.08 -8.47 10.29
N ASN A 195 14.95 -7.79 10.12
CA ASN A 195 14.57 -6.64 10.93
C ASN A 195 13.47 -6.96 11.95
N GLN A 196 13.00 -8.21 12.05
CA GLN A 196 11.91 -8.65 12.93
C GLN A 196 10.63 -7.84 12.74
N LEU A 197 10.28 -7.58 11.48
CA LEU A 197 9.14 -6.79 11.06
C LEU A 197 8.03 -7.68 10.52
N LYS A 198 6.80 -7.16 10.53
CA LYS A 198 5.61 -7.81 9.96
C LYS A 198 5.38 -7.30 8.55
N GLY A 199 4.95 -8.17 7.66
CA GLY A 199 4.56 -7.77 6.31
C GLY A 199 3.60 -8.74 5.66
N PHE A 200 3.10 -8.36 4.51
CA PHE A 200 2.29 -9.20 3.65
C PHE A 200 2.43 -8.77 2.18
N VAL A 201 1.98 -9.61 1.28
CA VAL A 201 1.89 -9.27 -0.14
C VAL A 201 0.46 -8.82 -0.43
N GLY A 202 0.30 -7.53 -0.73
CA GLY A 202 -1.01 -6.90 -0.97
C GLY A 202 -1.53 -7.08 -2.39
N GLU A 203 -0.61 -7.17 -3.36
CA GLU A 203 -0.97 -7.39 -4.76
C GLU A 203 -0.08 -8.46 -5.41
N TYR A 204 -0.71 -9.40 -6.06
CA TYR A 204 -0.11 -10.39 -6.95
C TYR A 204 -1.18 -10.94 -7.90
N GLY A 205 -0.76 -11.48 -9.02
CA GLY A 205 -1.71 -12.07 -9.97
C GLY A 205 -0.99 -12.67 -11.17
N VAL A 206 -1.69 -13.55 -11.87
CA VAL A 206 -1.25 -14.18 -13.12
C VAL A 206 -2.41 -14.30 -14.10
N PRO A 207 -2.15 -14.37 -15.40
CA PRO A 207 -3.14 -14.80 -16.37
C PRO A 207 -3.59 -16.25 -16.11
N ASP A 208 -4.78 -16.59 -16.56
CA ASP A 208 -5.38 -17.93 -16.44
C ASP A 208 -5.43 -18.72 -17.76
N ASP A 209 -4.84 -18.18 -18.80
CA ASP A 209 -4.79 -18.76 -20.15
C ASP A 209 -3.65 -19.76 -20.40
N ASP A 210 -2.70 -19.87 -19.46
CA ASP A 210 -1.59 -20.83 -19.49
C ASP A 210 -1.35 -21.42 -18.08
N GLU A 211 -1.57 -22.72 -17.94
CA GLU A 211 -1.45 -23.43 -16.65
C GLU A 211 -0.07 -23.28 -15.98
N ARG A 212 0.98 -22.98 -16.75
CA ARG A 212 2.32 -22.74 -16.19
C ARG A 212 2.35 -21.53 -15.26
N TRP A 213 1.52 -20.51 -15.49
CA TRP A 213 1.34 -19.39 -14.58
C TRP A 213 0.74 -19.81 -13.23
N LEU A 214 -0.24 -20.73 -13.27
CA LEU A 214 -0.85 -21.25 -12.05
C LEU A 214 0.18 -22.03 -11.20
N VAL A 215 1.05 -22.81 -11.85
CA VAL A 215 2.17 -23.50 -11.16
C VAL A 215 3.13 -22.49 -10.51
N THR A 216 3.44 -21.40 -11.22
CA THR A 216 4.28 -20.32 -10.67
C THR A 216 3.63 -19.69 -9.44
N MET A 217 2.32 -19.43 -9.50
CA MET A 217 1.57 -18.87 -8.37
C MET A 217 1.49 -19.84 -7.18
N ASP A 218 1.20 -21.11 -7.42
CA ASP A 218 1.15 -22.12 -6.36
C ASP A 218 2.49 -22.22 -5.62
N ASN A 219 3.59 -22.26 -6.36
CA ASN A 219 4.92 -22.30 -5.76
C ASN A 219 5.21 -21.05 -4.92
N PHE A 220 4.80 -19.88 -5.40
CA PHE A 220 4.93 -18.63 -4.67
C PHE A 220 4.10 -18.64 -3.37
N LEU A 221 2.84 -19.05 -3.42
CA LEU A 221 1.97 -19.12 -2.24
C LEU A 221 2.47 -20.14 -1.22
N ASN A 222 2.92 -21.33 -1.68
CA ASN A 222 3.53 -22.33 -0.82
C ASN A 222 4.81 -21.83 -0.15
N TYR A 223 5.63 -21.07 -0.88
CA TYR A 223 6.81 -20.43 -0.30
C TYR A 223 6.41 -19.44 0.81
N LEU A 224 5.48 -18.51 0.55
CA LEU A 224 5.02 -17.57 1.57
C LEU A 224 4.46 -18.27 2.80
N GLN A 225 3.66 -19.32 2.61
CA GLN A 225 3.14 -20.12 3.71
C GLN A 225 4.25 -20.77 4.55
N SER A 226 5.32 -21.23 3.91
CA SER A 226 6.45 -21.85 4.60
C SER A 226 7.32 -20.86 5.38
N GLU A 227 7.28 -19.60 4.98
CA GLU A 227 8.05 -18.53 5.62
C GLU A 227 7.34 -17.89 6.84
N GLY A 228 6.03 -18.14 7.01
CA GLY A 228 5.19 -17.68 8.13
C GLY A 228 4.44 -16.42 7.75
#